data_feed5bdc0abcfeca733972048408cca3
#
_entry.id   feed5bdc0abcfeca733972048408cca3
#
_cell.length_a   1.000
_cell.length_b   1.000
_cell.length_c   1.000
_cell.angle_alpha   90.00
_cell.angle_beta   90.00
_cell.angle_gamma   90.00
#
_symmetry.space_group_name_H-M   'P 1'
#
loop_
_entity.id
_entity.type
_entity.pdbx_description
1 polymer ?
#
loop_
_entity_poly.entity_id
_entity_poly.type
_entity_poly.pdbx_seq_one_letter_code
_entity_poly.pdbx_strand_id
1 'polypeptide(L)'
;PFQKERMFDSGSQAQIAMIAGISQQQDRLEREKYMEDTLNELEKRIGYSFQDKKLLERAMIHSSYANEHHLGKLGCNERLEFLGDAVLEVVSSDFLFRTFPEMPEGDMTKTRASLVCEPTLAFCAQEIDLGGFLLLGKGEDATGGRGRDSVVSDAMEALIGAIYLDGGFANAKEFIHRFILNDMEH
;
A
#
# COMPACT_ATOMS: atom_id res chain seq x y z
N PRO A 1 -30.33 42.33 48.01
CA PRO A 1 -29.65 42.07 46.73
C PRO A 1 -29.27 40.59 46.67
N PHE A 2 -30.01 39.92 45.81
CA PHE A 2 -29.89 38.46 45.63
C PHE A 2 -28.65 38.14 44.78
N GLN A 3 -27.66 37.46 45.39
CA GLN A 3 -26.67 36.68 44.65
C GLN A 3 -27.32 35.30 44.33
N LYS A 4 -27.75 35.08 43.10
CA LYS A 4 -27.95 33.75 42.57
C LYS A 4 -26.60 33.20 42.14
N GLU A 5 -26.01 32.38 42.95
CA GLU A 5 -24.92 31.50 42.56
C GLU A 5 -25.39 30.57 41.47
N ARG A 6 -24.77 30.66 40.31
CA ARG A 6 -24.89 29.66 39.25
C ARG A 6 -24.09 28.44 39.70
N MET A 7 -24.74 27.49 40.35
CA MET A 7 -24.26 26.13 40.40
C MET A 7 -24.35 25.57 38.98
N PHE A 8 -23.30 25.81 38.20
CA PHE A 8 -23.14 25.11 36.92
C PHE A 8 -22.78 23.66 37.23
N ASP A 9 -23.69 22.78 36.82
CA ASP A 9 -23.68 21.34 36.94
C ASP A 9 -22.39 20.75 36.32
N SER A 10 -21.35 20.61 37.19
CA SER A 10 -20.09 19.96 36.83
C SER A 10 -20.28 18.47 36.49
N GLY A 11 -21.37 17.85 36.86
CA GLY A 11 -21.74 16.48 36.57
C GLY A 11 -22.14 16.29 35.09
N SER A 12 -22.87 17.26 34.53
CA SER A 12 -23.34 17.17 33.14
C SER A 12 -22.20 17.35 32.14
N GLN A 13 -21.26 18.24 32.43
CA GLN A 13 -20.07 18.43 31.54
C GLN A 13 -19.11 17.23 31.57
N ALA A 14 -18.89 16.63 32.76
CA ALA A 14 -18.08 15.42 32.86
C ALA A 14 -18.75 14.23 32.15
N GLN A 15 -20.07 14.13 32.22
CA GLN A 15 -20.82 13.07 31.56
C GLN A 15 -20.84 13.23 30.06
N ILE A 16 -20.96 14.45 29.51
CA ILE A 16 -20.87 14.77 28.08
C ILE A 16 -19.43 14.46 27.59
N ALA A 17 -18.39 14.85 28.32
CA ALA A 17 -17.01 14.55 27.95
C ALA A 17 -16.71 13.04 27.95
N MET A 18 -17.28 12.29 28.90
CA MET A 18 -17.17 10.84 28.98
C MET A 18 -17.86 10.14 27.80
N ILE A 19 -19.06 10.57 27.43
CA ILE A 19 -19.82 10.03 26.28
C ILE A 19 -19.08 10.36 24.97
N ALA A 20 -18.55 11.58 24.82
CA ALA A 20 -17.76 11.96 23.66
C ALA A 20 -16.46 11.14 23.55
N GLY A 21 -15.78 10.87 24.69
CA GLY A 21 -14.61 10.02 24.74
C GLY A 21 -14.91 8.56 24.37
N ILE A 22 -16.04 8.02 24.79
CA ILE A 22 -16.49 6.67 24.41
C ILE A 22 -16.80 6.62 22.91
N SER A 23 -17.48 7.62 22.35
CA SER A 23 -17.78 7.69 20.92
C SER A 23 -16.49 7.74 20.08
N GLN A 24 -15.52 8.58 20.45
CA GLN A 24 -14.24 8.67 19.75
C GLN A 24 -13.43 7.36 19.82
N GLN A 25 -13.48 6.69 20.95
CA GLN A 25 -12.80 5.40 21.12
C GLN A 25 -13.48 4.30 20.29
N GLN A 26 -14.79 4.31 20.20
CA GLN A 26 -15.57 3.36 19.43
C GLN A 26 -15.34 3.55 17.92
N ASP A 27 -15.37 4.79 17.43
CA ASP A 27 -15.04 5.16 16.06
C ASP A 27 -13.61 4.75 15.67
N ARG A 28 -12.67 4.89 16.59
CA ARG A 28 -11.29 4.46 16.39
C ARG A 28 -11.17 2.95 16.24
N LEU A 29 -11.81 2.17 17.11
CA LEU A 29 -11.80 0.70 17.07
C LEU A 29 -12.46 0.17 15.80
N GLU A 30 -13.53 0.80 15.34
CA GLU A 30 -14.19 0.43 14.07
C GLU A 30 -13.28 0.69 12.86
N ARG A 31 -12.55 1.81 12.85
CA ARG A 31 -11.58 2.12 11.79
C ARG A 31 -10.39 1.15 11.79
N GLU A 32 -9.85 0.82 12.98
CA GLU A 32 -8.75 -0.14 13.10
C GLU A 32 -9.19 -1.52 12.59
N LYS A 33 -10.39 -1.97 12.95
CA LYS A 33 -10.96 -3.23 12.47
C LYS A 33 -11.20 -3.21 10.96
N TYR A 34 -11.78 -2.14 10.42
CA TYR A 34 -11.99 -2.00 8.98
C TYR A 34 -10.67 -2.08 8.20
N MET A 35 -9.62 -1.41 8.70
CA MET A 35 -8.29 -1.47 8.11
C MET A 35 -7.73 -2.88 8.15
N GLU A 36 -7.84 -3.57 9.27
CA GLU A 36 -7.37 -4.95 9.42
C GLU A 36 -8.09 -5.89 8.44
N ASP A 37 -9.40 -5.79 8.33
CA ASP A 37 -10.20 -6.61 7.41
C ASP A 37 -9.81 -6.33 5.94
N THR A 38 -9.56 -5.07 5.60
CA THR A 38 -9.11 -4.65 4.26
C THR A 38 -7.73 -5.23 3.92
N LEU A 39 -6.76 -5.14 4.84
CA LEU A 39 -5.43 -5.70 4.64
C LEU A 39 -5.47 -7.24 4.56
N ASN A 40 -6.31 -7.90 5.35
CA ASN A 40 -6.50 -9.34 5.29
C ASN A 40 -7.07 -9.79 3.93
N GLU A 41 -7.94 -8.98 3.32
CA GLU A 41 -8.46 -9.27 1.98
C GLU A 41 -7.36 -9.12 0.92
N LEU A 42 -6.52 -8.10 1.01
CA LEU A 42 -5.37 -7.95 0.11
C LEU A 42 -4.40 -9.13 0.23
N GLU A 43 -4.06 -9.55 1.46
CA GLU A 43 -3.23 -10.74 1.70
C GLU A 43 -3.77 -12.00 1.00
N LYS A 44 -5.08 -12.21 1.05
CA LYS A 44 -5.72 -13.35 0.35
C LYS A 44 -5.56 -13.25 -1.16
N ARG A 45 -5.73 -12.05 -1.74
CA ARG A 45 -5.58 -11.83 -3.19
C ARG A 45 -4.17 -12.09 -3.68
N ILE A 46 -3.18 -11.60 -2.93
CA ILE A 46 -1.77 -11.77 -3.30
C ILE A 46 -1.21 -13.14 -2.89
N GLY A 47 -1.92 -13.89 -2.03
CA GLY A 47 -1.47 -15.19 -1.53
C GLY A 47 -0.26 -15.14 -0.62
N TYR A 48 -0.04 -14.00 0.05
CA TYR A 48 1.06 -13.79 0.99
C TYR A 48 0.52 -13.17 2.28
N SER A 49 0.87 -13.73 3.44
CA SER A 49 0.48 -13.24 4.76
C SER A 49 1.67 -12.60 5.45
N PHE A 50 1.52 -11.32 5.79
CA PHE A 50 2.57 -10.54 6.44
C PHE A 50 2.72 -10.89 7.92
N GLN A 51 3.96 -11.03 8.37
CA GLN A 51 4.31 -11.12 9.79
C GLN A 51 4.22 -9.74 10.44
N ASP A 52 4.71 -8.69 9.77
CA ASP A 52 4.53 -7.30 10.15
C ASP A 52 3.54 -6.59 9.20
N LYS A 53 2.26 -6.56 9.60
CA LYS A 53 1.20 -5.90 8.81
C LYS A 53 1.42 -4.40 8.62
N LYS A 54 2.27 -3.76 9.42
CA LYS A 54 2.61 -2.34 9.22
C LYS A 54 3.38 -2.10 7.93
N LEU A 55 4.11 -3.10 7.43
CA LEU A 55 4.77 -3.01 6.12
C LEU A 55 3.73 -2.99 4.99
N LEU A 56 2.71 -3.85 5.06
CA LEU A 56 1.62 -3.85 4.09
C LEU A 56 0.81 -2.55 4.15
N GLU A 57 0.42 -2.12 5.36
CA GLU A 57 -0.25 -0.83 5.55
C GLU A 57 0.55 0.33 4.94
N ARG A 58 1.86 0.39 5.23
CA ARG A 58 2.74 1.42 4.67
C ARG A 58 2.82 1.38 3.15
N ALA A 59 2.83 0.22 2.54
CA ALA A 59 2.83 0.06 1.09
C ALA A 59 1.57 0.64 0.44
N MET A 60 0.44 0.66 1.16
CA MET A 60 -0.83 1.20 0.68
C MET A 60 -1.02 2.70 0.95
N ILE A 61 -0.10 3.37 1.64
CA ILE A 61 -0.19 4.81 1.95
C ILE A 61 0.48 5.63 0.85
N HIS A 62 -0.32 6.30 0.02
CA HIS A 62 0.16 7.29 -0.93
C HIS A 62 0.58 8.59 -0.22
N SER A 63 1.50 9.35 -0.82
CA SER A 63 2.02 10.61 -0.26
C SER A 63 0.92 11.65 0.00
N SER A 64 -0.13 11.70 -0.79
CA SER A 64 -1.28 12.59 -0.58
C SER A 64 -2.00 12.32 0.75
N TYR A 65 -2.18 11.04 1.10
CA TYR A 65 -2.77 10.64 2.38
C TYR A 65 -1.83 10.99 3.54
N ALA A 66 -0.54 10.68 3.41
CA ALA A 66 0.45 11.01 4.43
C ALA A 66 0.51 12.52 4.72
N ASN A 67 0.40 13.35 3.68
CA ASN A 67 0.36 14.81 3.81
C ASN A 67 -0.92 15.28 4.51
N GLU A 68 -2.08 14.78 4.12
CA GLU A 68 -3.39 15.15 4.72
C GLU A 68 -3.46 14.76 6.20
N HIS A 69 -2.88 13.61 6.55
CA HIS A 69 -2.89 13.07 7.92
C HIS A 69 -1.64 13.39 8.74
N HIS A 70 -0.76 14.28 8.25
CA HIS A 70 0.45 14.73 8.93
C HIS A 70 1.38 13.59 9.39
N LEU A 71 1.49 12.52 8.59
CA LEU A 71 2.35 11.36 8.90
C LEU A 71 3.84 11.61 8.65
N GLY A 72 4.17 12.79 8.14
CA GLY A 72 5.54 13.17 7.78
C GLY A 72 6.03 12.52 6.48
N LYS A 73 7.20 12.96 6.01
CA LYS A 73 7.79 12.51 4.73
C LYS A 73 8.08 11.00 4.67
N LEU A 74 8.25 10.35 5.80
CA LEU A 74 8.53 8.92 5.88
C LEU A 74 7.26 8.08 6.11
N GLY A 75 6.09 8.73 6.14
CA GLY A 75 4.81 8.09 6.41
C GLY A 75 4.12 7.45 5.20
N CYS A 76 4.66 7.61 3.99
CA CYS A 76 4.12 7.08 2.74
C CYS A 76 4.91 5.89 2.19
N ASN A 77 4.51 5.39 1.04
CA ASN A 77 5.06 4.21 0.38
C ASN A 77 6.32 4.45 -0.47
N GLU A 78 6.73 5.69 -0.73
CA GLU A 78 7.84 6.03 -1.64
C GLU A 78 9.17 5.30 -1.33
N ARG A 79 9.49 5.07 -0.06
CA ARG A 79 10.70 4.32 0.30
C ARG A 79 10.59 2.82 0.03
N LEU A 80 9.39 2.27 0.13
CA LEU A 80 9.12 0.87 -0.21
C LEU A 80 9.11 0.71 -1.74
N GLU A 81 8.55 1.65 -2.47
CA GLU A 81 8.61 1.75 -3.93
C GLU A 81 10.07 1.72 -4.41
N PHE A 82 10.91 2.63 -3.91
CA PHE A 82 12.34 2.65 -4.25
C PHE A 82 13.04 1.29 -4.04
N LEU A 83 12.74 0.60 -2.94
CA LEU A 83 13.31 -0.72 -2.67
C LEU A 83 12.71 -1.79 -3.57
N GLY A 84 11.40 -1.73 -3.79
CA GLY A 84 10.67 -2.69 -4.62
C GLY A 84 11.08 -2.64 -6.09
N ASP A 85 11.31 -1.44 -6.64
CA ASP A 85 11.88 -1.25 -7.98
C ASP A 85 13.21 -2.01 -8.12
N ALA A 86 14.14 -1.84 -7.20
CA ALA A 86 15.42 -2.53 -7.23
C ALA A 86 15.26 -4.07 -7.17
N VAL A 87 14.35 -4.59 -6.35
CA VAL A 87 14.06 -6.03 -6.26
C VAL A 87 13.43 -6.54 -7.56
N LEU A 88 12.49 -5.82 -8.13
CA LEU A 88 11.84 -6.13 -9.40
C LEU A 88 12.86 -6.19 -10.54
N GLU A 89 13.76 -5.22 -10.62
CA GLU A 89 14.84 -5.18 -11.62
C GLU A 89 15.76 -6.41 -11.53
N VAL A 90 16.17 -6.80 -10.33
CA VAL A 90 17.03 -7.99 -10.14
C VAL A 90 16.29 -9.27 -10.52
N VAL A 91 15.04 -9.44 -10.09
CA VAL A 91 14.25 -10.64 -10.37
C VAL A 91 13.97 -10.77 -11.87
N SER A 92 13.57 -9.68 -12.54
CA SER A 92 13.30 -9.66 -13.97
C SER A 92 14.57 -9.96 -14.79
N SER A 93 15.72 -9.43 -14.36
CA SER A 93 17.01 -9.72 -15.00
C SER A 93 17.41 -11.19 -14.85
N ASP A 94 17.30 -11.75 -13.64
CA ASP A 94 17.59 -13.18 -13.38
C ASP A 94 16.67 -14.08 -14.21
N PHE A 95 15.39 -13.75 -14.30
CA PHE A 95 14.43 -14.46 -15.11
C PHE A 95 14.81 -14.47 -16.59
N LEU A 96 15.04 -13.32 -17.20
CA LEU A 96 15.40 -13.21 -18.62
C LEU A 96 16.71 -13.94 -18.93
N PHE A 97 17.72 -13.76 -18.09
CA PHE A 97 19.04 -14.41 -18.26
C PHE A 97 18.94 -15.94 -18.26
N ARG A 98 18.11 -16.51 -17.37
CA ARG A 98 17.98 -17.96 -17.26
C ARG A 98 17.03 -18.57 -18.28
N THR A 99 15.95 -17.85 -18.60
CA THR A 99 14.90 -18.36 -19.49
C THR A 99 15.30 -18.27 -20.95
N PHE A 100 16.07 -17.25 -21.32
CA PHE A 100 16.44 -16.97 -22.71
C PHE A 100 17.97 -16.92 -22.89
N PRO A 101 18.68 -18.06 -22.79
CA PRO A 101 20.15 -18.09 -22.79
C PRO A 101 20.78 -17.59 -24.09
N GLU A 102 20.05 -17.60 -25.20
CA GLU A 102 20.50 -17.12 -26.50
C GLU A 102 20.13 -15.66 -26.78
N MET A 103 19.42 -14.98 -25.85
CA MET A 103 19.00 -13.59 -26.03
C MET A 103 20.19 -12.64 -25.81
N PRO A 104 20.51 -11.77 -26.81
CA PRO A 104 21.56 -10.76 -26.63
C PRO A 104 21.23 -9.74 -25.52
N GLU A 105 22.27 -9.18 -24.91
CA GLU A 105 22.13 -8.20 -23.82
C GLU A 105 21.21 -7.03 -24.18
N GLY A 106 21.36 -6.46 -25.38
CA GLY A 106 20.52 -5.35 -25.84
C GLY A 106 19.03 -5.69 -25.93
N ASP A 107 18.70 -6.96 -26.25
CA ASP A 107 17.31 -7.42 -26.30
C ASP A 107 16.79 -7.74 -24.89
N MET A 108 17.63 -8.32 -24.01
CA MET A 108 17.28 -8.47 -22.60
C MET A 108 16.97 -7.13 -21.93
N THR A 109 17.77 -6.11 -22.19
CA THR A 109 17.56 -4.76 -21.63
C THR A 109 16.23 -4.16 -22.11
N LYS A 110 15.90 -4.27 -23.41
CA LYS A 110 14.62 -3.78 -23.96
C LYS A 110 13.42 -4.56 -23.38
N THR A 111 13.54 -5.88 -23.34
CA THR A 111 12.48 -6.74 -22.80
C THR A 111 12.24 -6.44 -21.32
N ARG A 112 13.29 -6.35 -20.53
CA ARG A 112 13.16 -5.96 -19.12
C ARG A 112 12.45 -4.61 -18.99
N ALA A 113 12.87 -3.60 -19.71
CA ALA A 113 12.24 -2.27 -19.69
C ALA A 113 10.74 -2.32 -20.00
N SER A 114 10.30 -3.22 -20.89
CA SER A 114 8.87 -3.40 -21.18
C SER A 114 8.11 -4.15 -20.07
N LEU A 115 8.78 -5.05 -19.34
CA LEU A 115 8.17 -5.83 -18.26
C LEU A 115 7.95 -5.00 -16.97
N VAL A 116 8.86 -4.07 -16.71
CA VAL A 116 8.85 -3.28 -15.46
C VAL A 116 8.37 -1.85 -15.64
N CYS A 117 7.88 -1.48 -16.82
CA CYS A 117 7.40 -0.12 -17.05
C CYS A 117 6.05 0.16 -16.38
N GLU A 118 5.79 1.43 -16.13
CA GLU A 118 4.56 1.92 -15.49
C GLU A 118 3.28 1.29 -16.06
N PRO A 119 3.03 1.25 -17.40
CA PRO A 119 1.82 0.66 -17.93
C PRO A 119 1.67 -0.83 -17.62
N THR A 120 2.76 -1.59 -17.65
CA THR A 120 2.73 -3.03 -17.34
C THR A 120 2.42 -3.26 -15.87
N LEU A 121 3.10 -2.54 -14.97
CA LEU A 121 2.85 -2.65 -13.54
C LEU A 121 1.45 -2.18 -13.16
N ALA A 122 0.95 -1.12 -13.81
CA ALA A 122 -0.43 -0.65 -13.61
C ALA A 122 -1.45 -1.71 -14.03
N PHE A 123 -1.23 -2.38 -15.16
CA PHE A 123 -2.08 -3.50 -15.59
C PHE A 123 -2.08 -4.63 -14.55
N CYS A 124 -0.91 -5.08 -14.10
CA CYS A 124 -0.80 -6.11 -13.06
C CYS A 124 -1.47 -5.70 -11.74
N ALA A 125 -1.33 -4.42 -11.36
CA ALA A 125 -1.99 -3.88 -10.18
C ALA A 125 -3.53 -3.87 -10.30
N GLN A 126 -4.06 -3.61 -11.49
CA GLN A 126 -5.50 -3.66 -11.76
C GLN A 126 -6.06 -5.08 -11.65
N GLU A 127 -5.32 -6.10 -12.08
CA GLU A 127 -5.77 -7.51 -11.98
C GLU A 127 -6.00 -7.96 -10.53
N ILE A 128 -5.25 -7.40 -9.59
CA ILE A 128 -5.45 -7.66 -8.16
C ILE A 128 -6.30 -6.57 -7.46
N ASP A 129 -6.84 -5.61 -8.23
CA ASP A 129 -7.61 -4.45 -7.73
C ASP A 129 -6.85 -3.68 -6.62
N LEU A 130 -5.53 -3.50 -6.82
CA LEU A 130 -4.66 -2.87 -5.83
C LEU A 130 -5.10 -1.44 -5.49
N GLY A 131 -5.61 -0.70 -6.48
CA GLY A 131 -6.13 0.65 -6.31
C GLY A 131 -7.24 0.76 -5.26
N GLY A 132 -8.06 -0.29 -5.11
CA GLY A 132 -9.13 -0.37 -4.10
C GLY A 132 -8.63 -0.36 -2.66
N PHE A 133 -7.39 -0.79 -2.43
CA PHE A 133 -6.75 -0.87 -1.11
C PHE A 133 -5.95 0.37 -0.73
N LEU A 134 -5.72 1.30 -1.67
CA LEU A 134 -4.89 2.47 -1.44
C LEU A 134 -5.54 3.48 -0.51
N LEU A 135 -4.72 4.04 0.37
CA LEU A 135 -5.04 5.19 1.19
C LEU A 135 -4.58 6.46 0.47
N LEU A 136 -5.54 7.20 -0.05
CA LEU A 136 -5.34 8.44 -0.80
C LEU A 136 -5.87 9.64 0.00
N GLY A 137 -5.24 10.80 -0.16
CA GLY A 137 -5.84 12.06 0.28
C GLY A 137 -7.11 12.37 -0.54
N LYS A 138 -8.05 13.10 0.03
CA LYS A 138 -9.37 13.40 -0.59
C LYS A 138 -9.27 14.01 -1.98
N GLY A 139 -8.29 14.90 -2.19
CA GLY A 139 -8.07 15.54 -3.49
C GLY A 139 -7.59 14.54 -4.55
N GLU A 140 -6.67 13.67 -4.20
CA GLU A 140 -6.14 12.63 -5.08
C GLU A 140 -7.22 11.60 -5.43
N ASP A 141 -7.98 11.16 -4.44
CA ASP A 141 -9.09 10.21 -4.62
C ASP A 141 -10.20 10.81 -5.51
N ALA A 142 -10.59 12.07 -5.28
CA ALA A 142 -11.61 12.77 -6.06
C ALA A 142 -11.22 12.96 -7.54
N THR A 143 -9.92 12.97 -7.86
CA THR A 143 -9.42 13.08 -9.24
C THR A 143 -9.11 11.73 -9.90
N GLY A 144 -9.54 10.63 -9.30
CA GLY A 144 -9.40 9.29 -9.85
C GLY A 144 -8.04 8.65 -9.60
N GLY A 145 -7.32 9.07 -8.54
CA GLY A 145 -5.99 8.55 -8.20
C GLY A 145 -5.92 7.03 -8.08
N ARG A 146 -7.01 6.36 -7.62
CA ARG A 146 -7.07 4.89 -7.50
C ARG A 146 -6.91 4.14 -8.82
N GLY A 147 -7.24 4.77 -9.94
CA GLY A 147 -7.10 4.18 -11.29
C GLY A 147 -5.98 4.81 -12.11
N ARG A 148 -5.18 5.71 -11.53
CA ARG A 148 -4.08 6.36 -12.25
C ARG A 148 -2.86 5.45 -12.30
N ASP A 149 -2.36 5.18 -13.51
CA ASP A 149 -1.27 4.23 -13.74
C ASP A 149 -0.05 4.49 -12.86
N SER A 150 0.42 5.74 -12.76
CA SER A 150 1.55 6.09 -11.91
C SER A 150 1.33 5.78 -10.42
N VAL A 151 0.09 5.96 -9.91
CA VAL A 151 -0.22 5.71 -8.50
C VAL A 151 -0.26 4.21 -8.19
N VAL A 152 -0.86 3.41 -9.08
CA VAL A 152 -1.00 1.98 -8.84
C VAL A 152 0.28 1.21 -9.18
N SER A 153 1.10 1.68 -10.13
CA SER A 153 2.42 1.10 -10.41
C SER A 153 3.39 1.32 -9.24
N ASP A 154 3.46 2.54 -8.70
CA ASP A 154 4.27 2.86 -7.51
C ASP A 154 3.85 2.00 -6.30
N ALA A 155 2.54 1.81 -6.13
CA ALA A 155 2.01 0.94 -5.08
C ALA A 155 2.37 -0.54 -5.29
N MET A 156 2.44 -1.01 -6.55
CA MET A 156 2.87 -2.37 -6.90
C MET A 156 4.33 -2.59 -6.51
N GLU A 157 5.20 -1.64 -6.84
CA GLU A 157 6.61 -1.67 -6.42
C GLU A 157 6.73 -1.60 -4.90
N ALA A 158 5.96 -0.72 -4.24
CA ALA A 158 5.96 -0.63 -2.78
C ALA A 158 5.52 -1.94 -2.12
N LEU A 159 4.56 -2.65 -2.70
CA LEU A 159 4.12 -3.98 -2.24
C LEU A 159 5.24 -5.02 -2.36
N ILE A 160 5.98 -5.01 -3.48
CA ILE A 160 7.18 -5.86 -3.66
C ILE A 160 8.22 -5.56 -2.58
N GLY A 161 8.50 -4.29 -2.33
CA GLY A 161 9.43 -3.86 -1.27
C GLY A 161 9.00 -4.31 0.12
N ALA A 162 7.71 -4.23 0.41
CA ALA A 162 7.13 -4.69 1.67
C ALA A 162 7.26 -6.22 1.85
N ILE A 163 6.94 -7.01 0.82
CA ILE A 163 7.10 -8.48 0.84
C ILE A 163 8.58 -8.85 1.01
N TYR A 164 9.49 -8.14 0.34
CA TYR A 164 10.92 -8.36 0.48
C TYR A 164 11.41 -8.14 1.92
N LEU A 165 10.97 -7.07 2.57
CA LEU A 165 11.36 -6.78 3.96
C LEU A 165 10.75 -7.77 4.96
N ASP A 166 9.53 -8.20 4.74
CA ASP A 166 8.80 -9.10 5.64
C ASP A 166 9.22 -10.56 5.48
N GLY A 167 9.30 -11.04 4.23
CA GLY A 167 9.48 -12.46 3.89
C GLY A 167 10.76 -12.79 3.12
N GLY A 168 11.60 -11.80 2.83
CA GLY A 168 12.86 -11.99 2.12
C GLY A 168 12.72 -12.13 0.61
N PHE A 169 13.87 -12.29 -0.06
CA PHE A 169 13.97 -12.30 -1.52
C PHE A 169 13.15 -13.41 -2.19
N ALA A 170 13.09 -14.60 -1.60
CA ALA A 170 12.37 -15.74 -2.19
C ALA A 170 10.86 -15.46 -2.33
N ASN A 171 10.23 -14.88 -1.29
CA ASN A 171 8.82 -14.52 -1.33
C ASN A 171 8.54 -13.36 -2.31
N ALA A 172 9.40 -12.36 -2.36
CA ALA A 172 9.28 -11.28 -3.35
C ALA A 172 9.45 -11.81 -4.78
N LYS A 173 10.40 -12.71 -5.03
CA LYS A 173 10.60 -13.38 -6.32
C LYS A 173 9.36 -14.17 -6.73
N GLU A 174 8.76 -14.95 -5.83
CA GLU A 174 7.53 -15.72 -6.10
C GLU A 174 6.38 -14.78 -6.49
N PHE A 175 6.20 -13.69 -5.75
CA PHE A 175 5.19 -12.68 -6.06
C PHE A 175 5.38 -12.06 -7.45
N ILE A 176 6.61 -11.66 -7.79
CA ILE A 176 6.93 -11.08 -9.09
C ILE A 176 6.69 -12.08 -10.23
N HIS A 177 7.11 -13.32 -10.07
CA HIS A 177 6.84 -14.38 -11.06
C HIS A 177 5.35 -14.57 -11.29
N ARG A 178 4.57 -14.65 -10.22
CA ARG A 178 3.14 -14.92 -10.28
C ARG A 178 2.32 -13.80 -10.90
N PHE A 179 2.67 -12.54 -10.63
CA PHE A 179 1.81 -11.41 -10.99
C PHE A 179 2.37 -10.52 -12.11
N ILE A 180 3.66 -10.63 -12.43
CA ILE A 180 4.30 -9.76 -13.42
C ILE A 180 4.92 -10.55 -14.57
N LEU A 181 5.53 -11.71 -14.30
CA LEU A 181 6.27 -12.47 -15.30
C LEU A 181 5.51 -13.69 -15.85
N ASN A 182 4.34 -14.04 -15.31
CA ASN A 182 3.58 -15.24 -15.68
C ASN A 182 3.27 -15.37 -17.18
N ASP A 183 2.96 -14.26 -17.85
CA ASP A 183 2.61 -14.27 -19.29
C ASP A 183 3.82 -14.54 -20.20
N MET A 184 5.03 -14.42 -19.69
CA MET A 184 6.27 -14.72 -20.42
C MET A 184 6.72 -16.19 -20.27
N GLU A 185 6.13 -16.97 -19.38
CA GLU A 185 6.48 -18.38 -19.13
C GLU A 185 5.74 -19.34 -20.07
N HIS A 186 4.83 -18.84 -20.92
CA HIS A 186 4.04 -19.57 -21.90
C HIS A 186 4.23 -19.03 -23.32
#